data_e0f90e07d415d47cefb49a5b44a7d559
#
_entry.id   e0f90e07d415d47cefb49a5b44a7d559
#
_cell.length_a   1.000
_cell.length_b   1.000
_cell.length_c   1.000
_cell.angle_alpha   90.00
_cell.angle_beta   90.00
_cell.angle_gamma   90.00
#
_symmetry.space_group_name_H-M   'P 1'
#
loop_
_entity.id
_entity.type
_entity.pdbx_description
1 polymer ?
#
loop_
_entity_poly.entity_id
_entity_poly.type
_entity_poly.pdbx_seq_one_letter_code
_entity_poly.pdbx_strand_id
1 'polypeptide(L)'
;MVLRSFALVLLGFMLAGCGSSGPQLGTVDGTVTLDGSPLPQAVVALVPVEGGRTAEGITDDSGHFVIEFAAGSKGALLGDHEVRVTTFREKVIGDNGRVEDPGVPEKVPAKFNRESELIRTVEAGSNHFDLELTSK
;
A
#
# COMPACT_ATOMS: atom_id res chain seq x y z
N MET A 1 -9.61 44.79 -59.93
CA MET A 1 -8.63 44.65 -58.84
C MET A 1 -9.20 43.72 -57.81
N VAL A 2 -8.66 42.57 -57.74
CA VAL A 2 -9.13 41.52 -56.79
C VAL A 2 -8.25 41.56 -55.58
N LEU A 3 -8.80 41.94 -54.43
CA LEU A 3 -8.11 41.89 -53.18
C LEU A 3 -8.26 40.46 -52.60
N ARG A 4 -7.22 39.71 -52.66
CA ARG A 4 -7.19 38.38 -52.04
C ARG A 4 -6.82 38.52 -50.56
N SER A 5 -7.83 38.44 -49.76
CA SER A 5 -7.62 38.28 -48.31
C SER A 5 -7.16 36.85 -48.02
N PHE A 6 -5.92 36.71 -47.67
CA PHE A 6 -5.43 35.47 -47.10
C PHE A 6 -5.81 35.40 -45.64
N ALA A 7 -6.83 34.62 -45.35
CA ALA A 7 -7.16 34.26 -43.97
C ALA A 7 -6.17 33.24 -43.48
N LEU A 8 -5.25 33.65 -42.63
CA LEU A 8 -4.32 32.78 -41.92
C LEU A 8 -5.08 32.05 -40.82
N VAL A 9 -5.48 30.81 -41.10
CA VAL A 9 -6.04 29.95 -40.06
C VAL A 9 -4.88 29.48 -39.17
N LEU A 10 -4.76 30.10 -38.02
CA LEU A 10 -3.85 29.68 -36.98
C LEU A 10 -4.46 28.42 -36.32
N LEU A 11 -4.06 27.27 -36.78
CA LEU A 11 -4.41 25.99 -36.17
C LEU A 11 -3.68 25.87 -34.83
N GLY A 12 -4.35 26.25 -33.76
CA GLY A 12 -3.88 26.09 -32.41
C GLY A 12 -3.72 24.61 -32.09
N PHE A 13 -2.48 24.16 -32.07
CA PHE A 13 -2.12 22.83 -31.61
C PHE A 13 -2.33 22.80 -30.08
N MET A 14 -3.46 22.34 -29.63
CA MET A 14 -3.66 22.00 -28.23
C MET A 14 -2.78 20.80 -27.93
N LEU A 15 -1.63 21.05 -27.36
CA LEU A 15 -0.85 20.01 -26.67
C LEU A 15 -1.68 19.56 -25.48
N ALA A 16 -2.43 18.49 -25.67
CA ALA A 16 -2.97 17.74 -24.55
C ALA A 16 -1.78 17.23 -23.75
N GLY A 17 -1.52 17.89 -22.62
CA GLY A 17 -0.47 17.42 -21.71
C GLY A 17 -0.72 15.98 -21.34
N CYS A 18 0.28 15.13 -21.57
CA CYS A 18 0.24 13.74 -21.13
C CYS A 18 0.03 13.72 -19.62
N GLY A 19 -1.08 13.14 -19.16
CA GLY A 19 -1.26 12.79 -17.76
C GLY A 19 -0.10 11.92 -17.28
N SER A 20 0.17 11.96 -15.98
CA SER A 20 1.24 11.16 -15.37
C SER A 20 1.13 9.70 -15.79
N SER A 21 2.23 9.16 -16.35
CA SER A 21 2.33 7.75 -16.67
C SER A 21 2.58 6.95 -15.37
N GLY A 22 1.56 6.28 -14.88
CA GLY A 22 1.66 5.44 -13.69
C GLY A 22 0.29 5.03 -13.18
N PRO A 23 0.22 4.01 -12.32
CA PRO A 23 -1.04 3.59 -11.74
C PRO A 23 -1.60 4.66 -10.81
N GLN A 24 -2.92 4.77 -10.76
CA GLN A 24 -3.57 5.62 -9.78
C GLN A 24 -3.50 4.96 -8.41
N LEU A 25 -3.01 5.73 -7.43
CA LEU A 25 -2.87 5.28 -6.05
C LEU A 25 -3.77 6.11 -5.13
N GLY A 26 -4.33 5.45 -4.12
CA GLY A 26 -4.89 6.12 -2.96
C GLY A 26 -3.91 6.01 -1.80
N THR A 27 -3.74 7.06 -1.02
CA THR A 27 -2.93 6.97 0.19
C THR A 27 -3.67 6.17 1.25
N VAL A 28 -2.95 5.36 1.99
CA VAL A 28 -3.52 4.50 3.03
C VAL A 28 -2.67 4.60 4.29
N ASP A 29 -3.30 4.92 5.39
CA ASP A 29 -2.74 4.83 6.71
C ASP A 29 -3.74 4.15 7.65
N GLY A 30 -3.32 3.87 8.86
CA GLY A 30 -4.23 3.30 9.85
C GLY A 30 -3.51 2.80 11.09
N THR A 31 -4.22 2.02 11.86
CA THR A 31 -3.71 1.41 13.09
C THR A 31 -4.04 -0.06 13.13
N VAL A 32 -3.17 -0.83 13.78
CA VAL A 32 -3.39 -2.24 14.06
C VAL A 32 -3.38 -2.46 15.56
N THR A 33 -4.43 -3.10 16.05
CA THR A 33 -4.48 -3.59 17.43
C THR A 33 -4.68 -5.10 17.45
N LEU A 34 -4.14 -5.74 18.47
CA LEU A 34 -4.36 -7.17 18.75
C LEU A 34 -4.89 -7.27 20.17
N ASP A 35 -6.10 -7.80 20.30
CA ASP A 35 -6.82 -7.87 21.60
C ASP A 35 -6.89 -6.51 22.31
N GLY A 36 -7.08 -5.44 21.56
CA GLY A 36 -7.23 -4.08 22.08
C GLY A 36 -5.94 -3.33 22.34
N SER A 37 -4.78 -3.98 22.18
CA SER A 37 -3.46 -3.34 22.36
C SER A 37 -2.80 -3.03 21.04
N PRO A 38 -2.08 -1.91 20.92
CA PRO A 38 -1.32 -1.62 19.70
C PRO A 38 -0.35 -2.75 19.35
N LEU A 39 -0.29 -3.10 18.07
CA LEU A 39 0.61 -4.14 17.59
C LEU A 39 1.79 -3.51 16.85
N PRO A 40 2.98 -3.41 17.49
CA PRO A 40 4.15 -2.85 16.84
C PRO A 40 4.84 -3.85 15.91
N GLN A 41 5.61 -3.35 14.95
CA GLN A 41 6.44 -4.16 14.04
C GLN A 41 5.66 -5.21 13.25
N ALA A 42 4.39 -4.94 12.97
CA ALA A 42 3.57 -5.77 12.12
C ALA A 42 3.64 -5.25 10.67
N VAL A 43 3.80 -6.17 9.74
CA VAL A 43 3.68 -5.87 8.32
C VAL A 43 2.21 -5.95 7.93
N VAL A 44 1.71 -4.87 7.37
CA VAL A 44 0.36 -4.79 6.79
C VAL A 44 0.52 -4.83 5.29
N ALA A 45 0.01 -5.87 4.64
CA ALA A 45 0.07 -6.04 3.20
C ALA A 45 -1.32 -5.88 2.58
N LEU A 46 -1.41 -5.05 1.56
CA LEU A 46 -2.61 -4.88 0.74
C LEU A 46 -2.41 -5.60 -0.58
N VAL A 47 -3.06 -6.74 -0.74
CA VAL A 47 -2.97 -7.59 -1.93
C VAL A 47 -4.16 -7.30 -2.84
N PRO A 48 -3.96 -6.71 -4.03
CA PRO A 48 -5.08 -6.41 -4.93
C PRO A 48 -5.84 -7.68 -5.31
N VAL A 49 -7.16 -7.66 -5.12
CA VAL A 49 -8.03 -8.80 -5.46
C VAL A 49 -8.00 -9.08 -6.97
N GLU A 50 -7.96 -8.04 -7.78
CA GLU A 50 -7.92 -8.16 -9.25
C GLU A 50 -6.52 -8.33 -9.82
N GLY A 51 -5.51 -8.48 -8.97
CA GLY A 51 -4.12 -8.59 -9.37
C GLY A 51 -3.41 -7.25 -9.42
N GLY A 52 -2.10 -7.33 -9.45
CA GLY A 52 -1.21 -6.18 -9.42
C GLY A 52 -0.24 -6.24 -8.25
N ARG A 53 0.49 -5.16 -8.07
CA ARG A 53 1.53 -5.09 -7.04
C ARG A 53 0.92 -4.97 -5.64
N THR A 54 1.36 -5.81 -4.73
CA THR A 54 1.09 -5.68 -3.31
C THR A 54 1.79 -4.47 -2.73
N ALA A 55 1.08 -3.69 -1.94
CA ALA A 55 1.62 -2.56 -1.19
C ALA A 55 1.69 -2.91 0.30
N GLU A 56 2.71 -2.42 1.00
CA GLU A 56 2.97 -2.80 2.37
C GLU A 56 3.31 -1.61 3.25
N GLY A 57 3.09 -1.76 4.53
CA GLY A 57 3.55 -0.85 5.57
C GLY A 57 3.90 -1.61 6.84
N ILE A 58 4.71 -1.01 7.69
CA ILE A 58 5.12 -1.59 8.97
C ILE A 58 4.60 -0.69 10.09
N THR A 59 3.98 -1.29 11.09
CA THR A 59 3.48 -0.54 12.25
C THR A 59 4.62 -0.06 13.14
N ASP A 60 4.44 1.14 13.68
CA ASP A 60 5.30 1.70 14.71
C ASP A 60 4.89 1.21 16.13
N ASP A 61 5.50 1.77 17.17
CA ASP A 61 5.22 1.38 18.56
C ASP A 61 3.78 1.67 19.02
N SER A 62 3.09 2.58 18.33
CA SER A 62 1.68 2.88 18.58
C SER A 62 0.71 2.04 17.72
N GLY A 63 1.24 1.14 16.89
CA GLY A 63 0.46 0.34 15.97
C GLY A 63 0.05 1.09 14.70
N HIS A 64 0.54 2.30 14.49
CA HIS A 64 0.24 3.10 13.29
C HIS A 64 1.09 2.64 12.11
N PHE A 65 0.49 2.59 10.93
CA PHE A 65 1.16 2.26 9.68
C PHE A 65 0.81 3.24 8.56
N VAL A 66 1.71 3.34 7.59
CA VAL A 66 1.50 4.02 6.32
C VAL A 66 1.88 3.05 5.21
N ILE A 67 1.02 2.89 4.23
CA ILE A 67 1.24 1.96 3.13
C ILE A 67 2.10 2.62 2.05
N GLU A 68 3.08 1.87 1.57
CA GLU A 68 3.92 2.24 0.43
C GLU A 68 3.74 1.24 -0.71
N PHE A 69 3.54 1.76 -1.90
CA PHE A 69 3.41 0.97 -3.12
C PHE A 69 4.79 0.53 -3.64
N ALA A 70 5.74 1.44 -3.56
CA ALA A 70 7.15 1.23 -3.88
C ALA A 70 7.97 2.25 -3.11
N ALA A 71 9.29 2.09 -3.08
CA ALA A 71 10.18 3.04 -2.44
C ALA A 71 9.91 4.46 -2.93
N GLY A 72 9.51 5.35 -2.03
CA GLY A 72 9.15 6.74 -2.34
C GLY A 72 7.76 6.97 -2.91
N SER A 73 6.94 5.92 -3.11
CA SER A 73 5.56 6.02 -3.58
C SER A 73 4.60 5.55 -2.50
N LYS A 74 3.90 6.47 -1.87
CA LYS A 74 2.91 6.14 -0.84
C LYS A 74 1.58 5.71 -1.46
N GLY A 75 0.93 4.74 -0.81
CA GLY A 75 -0.40 4.30 -1.14
C GLY A 75 -0.48 2.91 -1.74
N ALA A 76 -1.64 2.60 -2.28
CA ALA A 76 -1.94 1.32 -2.94
C ALA A 76 -2.80 1.57 -4.17
N LEU A 77 -2.88 0.57 -5.05
CA LEU A 77 -3.78 0.60 -6.19
C LEU A 77 -5.21 0.85 -5.75
N LEU A 78 -5.99 1.54 -6.56
CA LEU A 78 -7.43 1.70 -6.30
C LEU A 78 -8.15 0.35 -6.45
N GLY A 79 -9.15 0.11 -5.63
CA GLY A 79 -9.98 -1.09 -5.66
C GLY A 79 -9.87 -1.93 -4.39
N ASP A 80 -10.40 -3.14 -4.46
CA ASP A 80 -10.45 -4.05 -3.32
C ASP A 80 -9.11 -4.76 -3.09
N HIS A 81 -8.74 -4.88 -1.82
CA HIS A 81 -7.53 -5.56 -1.39
C HIS A 81 -7.85 -6.57 -0.29
N GLU A 82 -7.21 -7.73 -0.38
CA GLU A 82 -7.10 -8.62 0.76
C GLU A 82 -6.01 -8.07 1.68
N VAL A 83 -6.38 -7.84 2.94
CA VAL A 83 -5.46 -7.30 3.95
C VAL A 83 -4.84 -8.45 4.73
N ARG A 84 -3.53 -8.50 4.76
CA ARG A 84 -2.77 -9.48 5.54
C ARG A 84 -1.92 -8.77 6.55
N VAL A 85 -1.92 -9.27 7.79
CA VAL A 85 -1.11 -8.73 8.88
C VAL A 85 -0.25 -9.86 9.46
N THR A 86 1.05 -9.65 9.51
CA THR A 86 2.00 -10.63 10.04
C THR A 86 3.05 -9.96 10.91
N THR A 87 3.44 -10.62 11.99
CA THR A 87 4.59 -10.20 12.81
C THR A 87 5.80 -11.10 12.58
N PHE A 88 5.66 -12.16 11.81
CA PHE A 88 6.74 -13.11 11.56
C PHE A 88 7.92 -12.45 10.86
N ARG A 89 9.11 -12.69 11.39
CA ARG A 89 10.37 -12.33 10.75
C ARG A 89 11.35 -13.47 10.96
N GLU A 90 11.99 -13.89 9.88
CA GLU A 90 12.96 -14.99 9.94
C GLU A 90 14.19 -14.62 10.77
N LYS A 91 14.75 -15.64 11.39
CA LYS A 91 16.04 -15.53 12.05
C LYS A 91 17.14 -15.41 11.00
N VAL A 92 18.02 -14.44 11.17
CA VAL A 92 19.18 -14.24 10.31
C VAL A 92 20.44 -14.70 11.01
N ILE A 93 21.19 -15.59 10.36
CA ILE A 93 22.51 -16.06 10.82
C ILE A 93 23.54 -15.50 9.85
N GLY A 94 24.51 -14.79 10.39
CA GLY A 94 25.61 -14.23 9.61
C GLY A 94 26.60 -15.31 9.14
N ASP A 95 27.47 -14.93 8.21
CA ASP A 95 28.49 -15.82 7.64
C ASP A 95 29.45 -16.41 8.68
N ASN A 96 29.57 -15.75 9.82
CA ASN A 96 30.37 -16.22 10.95
C ASN A 96 29.64 -17.23 11.86
N GLY A 97 28.39 -17.61 11.50
CA GLY A 97 27.55 -18.52 12.28
C GLY A 97 26.89 -17.90 13.50
N ARG A 98 27.01 -16.58 13.67
CA ARG A 98 26.35 -15.85 14.77
C ARG A 98 24.97 -15.39 14.36
N VAL A 99 24.07 -15.36 15.34
CA VAL A 99 22.74 -14.81 15.15
C VAL A 99 22.82 -13.29 15.02
N GLU A 100 22.52 -12.75 13.85
CA GLU A 100 22.45 -11.31 13.58
C GLU A 100 21.07 -10.74 13.89
N ASP A 101 20.02 -11.49 13.58
CA ASP A 101 18.65 -11.18 13.96
C ASP A 101 17.99 -12.46 14.49
N PRO A 102 17.47 -12.44 15.73
CA PRO A 102 16.80 -13.61 16.30
C PRO A 102 15.45 -13.94 15.64
N GLY A 103 14.96 -13.05 14.78
CA GLY A 103 13.62 -13.18 14.22
C GLY A 103 12.52 -12.83 15.21
N VAL A 104 11.30 -12.88 14.72
CA VAL A 104 10.10 -12.64 15.53
C VAL A 104 9.08 -13.73 15.20
N PRO A 105 8.50 -14.39 16.22
CA PRO A 105 7.45 -15.37 15.99
C PRO A 105 6.15 -14.69 15.50
N GLU A 106 5.34 -15.44 14.79
CA GLU A 106 4.02 -14.98 14.39
C GLU A 106 3.09 -14.88 15.59
N LYS A 107 2.57 -13.68 15.86
CA LYS A 107 1.60 -13.42 16.93
C LYS A 107 0.17 -13.31 16.42
N VAL A 108 0.03 -13.11 15.10
CA VAL A 108 -1.27 -12.87 14.46
C VAL A 108 -1.83 -14.20 13.97
N PRO A 109 -3.10 -14.54 14.32
CA PRO A 109 -3.73 -15.76 13.83
C PRO A 109 -3.78 -15.84 12.30
N ALA A 110 -3.76 -17.06 11.77
CA ALA A 110 -3.77 -17.33 10.34
C ALA A 110 -4.95 -16.67 9.60
N LYS A 111 -6.08 -16.47 10.28
CA LYS A 111 -7.26 -15.79 9.72
C LYS A 111 -7.03 -14.33 9.32
N PHE A 112 -5.90 -13.73 9.70
CA PHE A 112 -5.54 -12.36 9.34
C PHE A 112 -4.29 -12.28 8.45
N ASN A 113 -3.72 -13.42 8.06
CA ASN A 113 -2.59 -13.47 7.13
C ASN A 113 -2.77 -14.52 6.03
N ARG A 114 -2.23 -15.73 6.14
CA ARG A 114 -2.31 -16.74 5.08
C ARG A 114 -3.73 -17.19 4.74
N GLU A 115 -4.68 -17.08 5.65
CA GLU A 115 -6.10 -17.41 5.49
C GLU A 115 -6.99 -16.17 5.62
N SER A 116 -6.46 -15.00 5.28
CA SER A 116 -7.18 -13.74 5.44
C SER A 116 -8.41 -13.67 4.54
N GLU A 117 -9.54 -13.28 5.14
CA GLU A 117 -10.77 -12.91 4.44
C GLU A 117 -11.06 -11.41 4.62
N LEU A 118 -10.12 -10.67 5.18
CA LEU A 118 -10.28 -9.25 5.47
C LEU A 118 -10.09 -8.43 4.19
N ILE A 119 -11.16 -7.81 3.74
CA ILE A 119 -11.17 -6.98 2.52
C ILE A 119 -11.34 -5.52 2.88
N ARG A 120 -10.55 -4.66 2.23
CA ARG A 120 -10.69 -3.20 2.29
C ARG A 120 -10.60 -2.61 0.89
N THR A 121 -11.40 -1.60 0.64
CA THR A 121 -11.40 -0.87 -0.63
C THR A 121 -10.55 0.38 -0.51
N VAL A 122 -9.60 0.55 -1.43
CA VAL A 122 -8.80 1.77 -1.55
C VAL A 122 -9.44 2.67 -2.59
N GLU A 123 -9.77 3.87 -2.18
CA GLU A 123 -10.35 4.91 -3.04
C GLU A 123 -9.31 5.99 -3.34
N ALA A 124 -9.57 6.78 -4.39
CA ALA A 124 -8.74 7.95 -4.69
C ALA A 124 -8.74 8.92 -3.50
N GLY A 125 -7.57 9.50 -3.20
CA GLY A 125 -7.39 10.37 -2.04
C GLY A 125 -6.88 9.62 -0.83
N SER A 126 -7.34 9.98 0.35
CA SER A 126 -6.87 9.42 1.62
C SER A 126 -7.80 8.34 2.15
N ASN A 127 -7.21 7.23 2.60
CA ASN A 127 -7.93 6.12 3.22
C ASN A 127 -7.33 5.85 4.60
N HIS A 128 -8.18 5.59 5.57
CA HIS A 128 -7.77 5.26 6.93
C HIS A 128 -8.41 3.93 7.35
N PHE A 129 -7.57 2.95 7.70
CA PHE A 129 -8.02 1.61 8.09
C PHE A 129 -7.62 1.30 9.53
N ASP A 130 -8.61 1.15 10.40
CA ASP A 130 -8.39 0.63 11.75
C ASP A 130 -8.60 -0.88 11.73
N LEU A 131 -7.52 -1.62 11.95
CA LEU A 131 -7.51 -3.07 11.92
C LEU A 131 -7.50 -3.60 13.35
N GLU A 132 -8.67 -4.01 13.82
CA GLU A 132 -8.85 -4.56 15.17
C GLU A 132 -8.80 -6.09 15.10
N LEU A 133 -7.65 -6.66 15.44
CA LEU A 133 -7.41 -8.09 15.38
C LEU A 133 -7.64 -8.73 16.74
N THR A 134 -8.00 -10.00 16.69
CA THR A 134 -8.18 -10.82 17.90
C THR A 134 -7.34 -12.08 17.82
N SER A 135 -6.83 -12.55 18.94
CA SER A 135 -6.01 -13.77 19.02
C SER A 135 -6.85 -15.07 19.03
N LYS A 136 -8.16 -14.93 19.08
CA LYS A 136 -9.12 -16.07 19.09
C LYS A 136 -10.16 -15.97 17.99
#